data_83820d25b1ac15f1f9f3555c5c529c8e
#
_entry.id   83820d25b1ac15f1f9f3555c5c529c8e
#
_cell.length_a   1.000
_cell.length_b   1.000
_cell.length_c   1.000
_cell.angle_alpha   90.00
_cell.angle_beta   90.00
_cell.angle_gamma   90.00
#
_symmetry.space_group_name_H-M   'P 1'
#
loop_
_entity.id
_entity.type
_entity.pdbx_description
1 polymer ?
#
loop_
_entity_poly.entity_id
_entity_poly.type
_entity_poly.pdbx_seq_one_letter_code
_entity_poly.pdbx_strand_id
1 'polypeptide(L)'
;MIQYFFIVVAPVFFAAAIYTVLSVLIRATPDGSRHAPLRPKLILWIFITCDVVATVMQIVGAALIGVAYSNRRDPTNPNHILLAGLVFQAVTFLVFILLLTLFVWRARSVAFHVAGRTFYASLYAAVLFIYMRICFRLAETAQGLEGELQSHEVYFGTLEFMPVVIALALLAGWHPGRCIARGSNILEKKRGKEEARGGGV
;
A
#
# COMPACT_ATOMS: atom_id res chain seq x y z
N MET A 1 18.74 12.56 12.01
CA MET A 1 18.92 11.10 11.76
C MET A 1 17.70 10.28 12.19
N ILE A 2 17.28 10.33 13.45
CA ILE A 2 16.14 9.53 13.98
C ILE A 2 14.83 9.87 13.26
N GLN A 3 14.54 11.14 13.03
CA GLN A 3 13.34 11.59 12.32
C GLN A 3 13.27 11.02 10.89
N TYR A 4 14.37 11.05 10.15
CA TYR A 4 14.45 10.52 8.79
C TYR A 4 14.18 9.01 8.75
N PHE A 5 14.72 8.28 9.73
CA PHE A 5 14.46 6.84 9.87
C PHE A 5 12.96 6.55 9.99
N PHE A 6 12.23 7.26 10.86
CA PHE A 6 10.78 7.06 11.01
C PHE A 6 10.01 7.43 9.75
N ILE A 7 10.41 8.48 9.02
CA ILE A 7 9.79 8.90 7.77
C ILE A 7 9.92 7.81 6.69
N VAL A 8 11.06 7.11 6.65
CA VAL A 8 11.31 6.03 5.67
C VAL A 8 10.60 4.73 6.07
N VAL A 9 10.56 4.40 7.35
CA VAL A 9 10.04 3.12 7.84
C VAL A 9 8.51 3.11 7.96
N ALA A 10 7.88 4.23 8.32
CA ALA A 10 6.42 4.31 8.49
C ALA A 10 5.62 3.85 7.27
N PRO A 11 5.93 4.23 6.02
CA PRO A 11 5.19 3.78 4.83
C PRO A 11 5.21 2.27 4.62
N VAL A 12 6.27 1.59 5.03
CA VAL A 12 6.40 0.13 4.89
C VAL A 12 5.35 -0.59 5.74
N PHE A 13 5.10 -0.08 6.96
CA PHE A 13 4.02 -0.63 7.80
C PHE A 13 2.64 -0.41 7.18
N PHE A 14 2.40 0.74 6.54
CA PHE A 14 1.14 1.01 5.84
C PHE A 14 0.98 0.12 4.61
N ALA A 15 2.04 -0.05 3.83
CA ALA A 15 2.03 -0.98 2.69
C ALA A 15 1.73 -2.41 3.15
N ALA A 16 2.41 -2.88 4.21
CA ALA A 16 2.16 -4.20 4.79
C ALA A 16 0.72 -4.36 5.29
N ALA A 17 0.12 -3.33 5.88
CA ALA A 17 -1.28 -3.34 6.28
C ALA A 17 -2.21 -3.51 5.07
N ILE A 18 -1.96 -2.80 3.96
CA ILE A 18 -2.74 -2.91 2.72
C ILE A 18 -2.58 -4.30 2.08
N TYR A 19 -1.38 -4.86 2.06
CA TYR A 19 -1.14 -6.23 1.56
C TYR A 19 -1.89 -7.26 2.39
N THR A 20 -1.96 -7.05 3.71
CA THR A 20 -2.74 -7.89 4.62
C THR A 20 -4.24 -7.77 4.33
N VAL A 21 -4.74 -6.57 4.11
CA VAL A 21 -6.14 -6.34 3.72
C VAL A 21 -6.49 -7.08 2.44
N LEU A 22 -5.64 -7.01 1.40
CA LEU A 22 -5.85 -7.77 0.16
C LEU A 22 -5.85 -9.28 0.42
N SER A 23 -4.90 -9.79 1.22
CA SER A 23 -4.82 -11.22 1.56
C SER A 23 -6.08 -11.71 2.28
N VAL A 24 -6.61 -10.92 3.22
CA VAL A 24 -7.85 -11.22 3.94
C VAL A 24 -9.05 -11.18 2.98
N LEU A 25 -9.10 -10.19 2.09
CA LEU A 25 -10.16 -10.02 1.11
C LEU A 25 -10.24 -11.20 0.14
N ILE A 26 -9.10 -11.68 -0.37
CA ILE A 26 -9.03 -12.87 -1.24
C ILE A 26 -9.57 -14.10 -0.51
N ARG A 27 -9.26 -14.26 0.79
CA ARG A 27 -9.74 -15.39 1.60
C ARG A 27 -11.22 -15.30 1.95
N ALA A 28 -11.73 -14.08 2.15
CA ALA A 28 -13.14 -13.85 2.48
C ALA A 28 -14.08 -13.95 1.28
N THR A 29 -13.54 -13.84 0.05
CA THR A 29 -14.33 -13.96 -1.17
C THR A 29 -14.53 -15.43 -1.52
N PRO A 30 -15.78 -15.93 -1.71
CA PRO A 30 -16.04 -17.27 -2.23
C PRO A 30 -15.29 -17.48 -3.55
N ASP A 31 -14.56 -18.59 -3.67
CA ASP A 31 -13.66 -18.89 -4.81
C ASP A 31 -12.58 -17.80 -5.08
N GLY A 32 -12.29 -16.93 -4.11
CA GLY A 32 -11.32 -15.84 -4.25
C GLY A 32 -9.92 -16.31 -4.64
N SER A 33 -9.51 -17.49 -4.18
CA SER A 33 -8.23 -18.12 -4.56
C SER A 33 -8.17 -18.50 -6.05
N ARG A 34 -9.31 -18.72 -6.70
CA ARG A 34 -9.43 -19.06 -8.13
C ARG A 34 -9.36 -17.82 -9.01
N HIS A 35 -9.76 -16.67 -8.48
CA HIS A 35 -9.73 -15.39 -9.15
C HIS A 35 -8.42 -14.62 -8.89
N ALA A 36 -7.68 -14.98 -7.84
CA ALA A 36 -6.40 -14.38 -7.53
C ALA A 36 -5.29 -14.96 -8.44
N PRO A 37 -4.42 -14.13 -9.02
CA PRO A 37 -3.33 -14.58 -9.89
C PRO A 37 -2.26 -15.38 -9.11
N LEU A 38 -2.15 -15.19 -7.82
CA LEU A 38 -1.18 -15.83 -6.92
C LEU A 38 -1.83 -16.19 -5.58
N ARG A 39 -1.24 -17.15 -4.86
CA ARG A 39 -1.69 -17.50 -3.51
C ARG A 39 -1.59 -16.30 -2.56
N PRO A 40 -2.62 -15.99 -1.74
CA PRO A 40 -2.64 -14.78 -0.91
C PRO A 40 -1.44 -14.65 0.03
N LYS A 41 -0.95 -15.77 0.57
CA LYS A 41 0.25 -15.77 1.43
C LYS A 41 1.52 -15.40 0.65
N LEU A 42 1.63 -15.87 -0.60
CA LEU A 42 2.80 -15.61 -1.44
C LEU A 42 2.86 -14.13 -1.84
N ILE A 43 1.72 -13.54 -2.21
CA ILE A 43 1.61 -12.10 -2.51
C ILE A 43 2.13 -11.30 -1.31
N LEU A 44 1.61 -11.59 -0.11
CA LEU A 44 2.00 -10.89 1.11
C LEU A 44 3.52 -10.95 1.35
N TRP A 45 4.11 -12.16 1.32
CA TRP A 45 5.53 -12.34 1.60
C TRP A 45 6.44 -11.70 0.56
N ILE A 46 6.12 -11.83 -0.74
CA ILE A 46 6.92 -11.23 -1.81
C ILE A 46 6.94 -9.70 -1.66
N PHE A 47 5.77 -9.06 -1.54
CA PHE A 47 5.71 -7.60 -1.47
C PHE A 47 6.33 -7.04 -0.20
N ILE A 48 6.12 -7.68 0.96
CA ILE A 48 6.78 -7.27 2.21
C ILE A 48 8.30 -7.41 2.08
N THR A 49 8.80 -8.50 1.53
CA THR A 49 10.26 -8.69 1.35
C THR A 49 10.84 -7.64 0.40
N CYS A 50 10.17 -7.36 -0.72
CA CYS A 50 10.60 -6.32 -1.66
C CYS A 50 10.64 -4.94 -0.98
N ASP A 51 9.62 -4.60 -0.20
CA ASP A 51 9.57 -3.31 0.52
C ASP A 51 10.67 -3.21 1.59
N VAL A 52 10.96 -4.30 2.31
CA VAL A 52 12.07 -4.34 3.27
C VAL A 52 13.42 -4.14 2.56
N VAL A 53 13.66 -4.81 1.44
CA VAL A 53 14.88 -4.64 0.64
C VAL A 53 15.00 -3.20 0.14
N ALA A 54 13.93 -2.62 -0.42
CA ALA A 54 13.90 -1.23 -0.85
C ALA A 54 14.24 -0.27 0.31
N THR A 55 13.66 -0.50 1.48
CA THR A 55 13.89 0.33 2.68
C THR A 55 15.33 0.24 3.16
N VAL A 56 15.92 -0.95 3.18
CA VAL A 56 17.33 -1.12 3.53
C VAL A 56 18.22 -0.34 2.56
N MET A 57 17.98 -0.42 1.24
CA MET A 57 18.72 0.38 0.25
C MET A 57 18.58 1.88 0.50
N GLN A 58 17.39 2.36 0.84
CA GLN A 58 17.13 3.77 1.16
C GLN A 58 17.87 4.22 2.42
N ILE A 59 17.85 3.41 3.49
CA ILE A 59 18.58 3.71 4.74
C ILE A 59 20.07 3.77 4.49
N VAL A 60 20.63 2.80 3.76
CA VAL A 60 22.06 2.77 3.40
C VAL A 60 22.42 3.99 2.55
N GLY A 61 21.63 4.30 1.52
CA GLY A 61 21.85 5.47 0.67
C GLY A 61 21.85 6.78 1.49
N ALA A 62 20.86 6.97 2.35
CA ALA A 62 20.76 8.15 3.21
C ALA A 62 21.91 8.26 4.21
N ALA A 63 22.34 7.14 4.80
CA ALA A 63 23.48 7.12 5.71
C ALA A 63 24.80 7.51 4.99
N LEU A 64 25.02 6.98 3.78
CA LEU A 64 26.19 7.31 2.96
C LEU A 64 26.19 8.78 2.51
N ILE A 65 25.01 9.35 2.20
CA ILE A 65 24.87 10.79 1.95
C ILE A 65 25.34 11.59 3.16
N GLY A 66 24.87 11.23 4.37
CA GLY A 66 25.28 11.91 5.60
C GLY A 66 26.80 11.85 5.85
N VAL A 67 27.43 10.70 5.58
CA VAL A 67 28.88 10.53 5.70
C VAL A 67 29.62 11.34 4.62
N ALA A 68 29.12 11.38 3.38
CA ALA A 68 29.71 12.17 2.30
C ALA A 68 29.73 13.66 2.64
N TYR A 69 28.61 14.21 3.18
CA TYR A 69 28.56 15.60 3.64
C TYR A 69 29.55 15.89 4.79
N SER A 70 29.62 15.00 5.79
CA SER A 70 30.56 15.15 6.91
C SER A 70 32.01 15.20 6.44
N ASN A 71 32.33 14.44 5.42
CA ASN A 71 33.70 14.37 4.86
C ASN A 71 33.96 15.34 3.69
N ARG A 72 33.02 16.24 3.40
CA ARG A 72 33.07 17.20 2.26
C ARG A 72 33.35 16.50 0.91
N ARG A 73 32.78 15.28 0.72
CA ARG A 73 32.84 14.50 -0.52
C ARG A 73 31.57 14.71 -1.32
N ASP A 74 31.66 14.46 -2.62
CA ASP A 74 30.52 14.52 -3.52
C ASP A 74 29.44 13.47 -3.14
N PRO A 75 28.19 13.88 -2.84
CA PRO A 75 27.11 12.98 -2.44
C PRO A 75 26.40 12.30 -3.62
N THR A 76 26.80 12.52 -4.86
CA THR A 76 26.12 12.06 -6.07
C THR A 76 25.97 10.54 -6.12
N ASN A 77 27.06 9.79 -5.86
CA ASN A 77 27.02 8.33 -5.85
C ASN A 77 26.10 7.75 -4.76
N PRO A 78 26.14 8.18 -3.49
CA PRO A 78 25.17 7.79 -2.48
C PRO A 78 23.72 8.12 -2.84
N ASN A 79 23.47 9.26 -3.50
CA ASN A 79 22.14 9.64 -3.95
C ASN A 79 21.58 8.65 -4.98
N HIS A 80 22.38 8.10 -5.86
CA HIS A 80 21.95 7.06 -6.80
C HIS A 80 21.49 5.78 -6.11
N ILE A 81 22.10 5.39 -4.98
CA ILE A 81 21.68 4.23 -4.19
C ILE A 81 20.31 4.48 -3.57
N LEU A 82 20.11 5.66 -3.00
CA LEU A 82 18.82 6.07 -2.44
C LEU A 82 17.73 6.07 -3.52
N LEU A 83 18.03 6.67 -4.68
CA LEU A 83 17.13 6.74 -5.82
C LEU A 83 16.76 5.35 -6.35
N ALA A 84 17.73 4.45 -6.46
CA ALA A 84 17.47 3.07 -6.90
C ALA A 84 16.51 2.34 -5.95
N GLY A 85 16.66 2.52 -4.63
CA GLY A 85 15.74 1.97 -3.64
C GLY A 85 14.31 2.51 -3.79
N LEU A 86 14.15 3.81 -4.04
CA LEU A 86 12.85 4.45 -4.26
C LEU A 86 12.20 4.00 -5.58
N VAL A 87 12.96 3.90 -6.67
CA VAL A 87 12.46 3.37 -7.96
C VAL A 87 11.98 1.94 -7.79
N PHE A 88 12.78 1.09 -7.13
CA PHE A 88 12.41 -0.30 -6.88
C PHE A 88 11.10 -0.40 -6.08
N GLN A 89 10.95 0.41 -5.04
CA GLN A 89 9.71 0.48 -4.24
C GLN A 89 8.52 0.96 -5.08
N ALA A 90 8.69 2.02 -5.89
CA ALA A 90 7.62 2.54 -6.75
C ALA A 90 7.13 1.50 -7.76
N VAL A 91 8.04 0.78 -8.40
CA VAL A 91 7.72 -0.29 -9.37
C VAL A 91 7.01 -1.45 -8.66
N THR A 92 7.52 -1.91 -7.52
CA THR A 92 6.92 -3.00 -6.75
C THR A 92 5.49 -2.64 -6.31
N PHE A 93 5.29 -1.41 -5.82
CA PHE A 93 3.96 -0.95 -5.40
C PHE A 93 3.00 -0.79 -6.58
N LEU A 94 3.49 -0.35 -7.75
CA LEU A 94 2.70 -0.30 -8.99
C LEU A 94 2.23 -1.70 -9.41
N VAL A 95 3.13 -2.71 -9.37
CA VAL A 95 2.76 -4.10 -9.64
C VAL A 95 1.69 -4.59 -8.66
N PHE A 96 1.78 -4.21 -7.40
CA PHE A 96 0.74 -4.51 -6.41
C PHE A 96 -0.61 -3.87 -6.78
N ILE A 97 -0.64 -2.60 -7.21
CA ILE A 97 -1.86 -1.91 -7.66
C ILE A 97 -2.49 -2.67 -8.83
N LEU A 98 -1.68 -3.12 -9.80
CA LEU A 98 -2.16 -3.90 -10.93
C LEU A 98 -2.76 -5.24 -10.49
N LEU A 99 -2.13 -5.95 -9.56
CA LEU A 99 -2.66 -7.20 -9.02
C LEU A 99 -3.96 -7.00 -8.24
N LEU A 100 -4.05 -5.93 -7.43
CA LEU A 100 -5.27 -5.55 -6.73
C LEU A 100 -6.40 -5.28 -7.74
N THR A 101 -6.11 -4.51 -8.78
CA THR A 101 -7.07 -4.16 -9.83
C THR A 101 -7.53 -5.40 -10.60
N LEU A 102 -6.62 -6.28 -10.98
CA LEU A 102 -6.94 -7.54 -11.65
C LEU A 102 -7.84 -8.43 -10.77
N PHE A 103 -7.52 -8.53 -9.48
CA PHE A 103 -8.35 -9.29 -8.54
C PHE A 103 -9.76 -8.71 -8.45
N VAL A 104 -9.88 -7.40 -8.21
CA VAL A 104 -11.18 -6.74 -8.08
C VAL A 104 -11.99 -6.84 -9.38
N TRP A 105 -11.35 -6.69 -10.53
CA TRP A 105 -12.02 -6.82 -11.84
C TRP A 105 -12.54 -8.23 -12.10
N ARG A 106 -11.74 -9.25 -11.78
CA ARG A 106 -12.14 -10.66 -11.93
C ARG A 106 -13.21 -11.09 -10.92
N ALA A 107 -13.12 -10.63 -9.70
CA ALA A 107 -14.01 -10.98 -8.60
C ALA A 107 -15.20 -10.02 -8.44
N ARG A 108 -15.36 -9.01 -9.31
CA ARG A 108 -16.29 -7.87 -9.12
C ARG A 108 -17.72 -8.27 -8.76
N SER A 109 -18.25 -9.34 -9.35
CA SER A 109 -19.63 -9.80 -9.11
C SER A 109 -19.83 -10.31 -7.68
N VAL A 110 -18.82 -10.93 -7.09
CA VAL A 110 -18.87 -11.50 -5.73
C VAL A 110 -18.26 -10.56 -4.71
N ALA A 111 -17.15 -9.92 -5.07
CA ALA A 111 -16.39 -9.03 -4.18
C ALA A 111 -17.25 -7.87 -3.66
N PHE A 112 -18.03 -7.21 -4.51
CA PHE A 112 -18.90 -6.10 -4.10
C PHE A 112 -20.05 -6.52 -3.16
N HIS A 113 -20.45 -7.80 -3.18
CA HIS A 113 -21.41 -8.33 -2.22
C HIS A 113 -20.80 -8.62 -0.85
N VAL A 114 -19.50 -8.96 -0.80
CA VAL A 114 -18.79 -9.31 0.45
C VAL A 114 -18.40 -8.07 1.25
N ALA A 115 -17.83 -7.04 0.62
CA ALA A 115 -17.28 -5.89 1.34
C ALA A 115 -17.94 -4.55 0.99
N GLY A 116 -18.84 -4.50 -0.02
CA GLY A 116 -19.52 -3.28 -0.47
C GLY A 116 -18.64 -2.36 -1.33
N ARG A 117 -19.29 -1.57 -2.20
CA ARG A 117 -18.59 -0.65 -3.11
C ARG A 117 -17.78 0.43 -2.40
N THR A 118 -18.31 0.95 -1.28
CA THR A 118 -17.66 2.02 -0.52
C THR A 118 -16.32 1.58 0.08
N PHE A 119 -16.23 0.32 0.54
CA PHE A 119 -14.98 -0.24 1.04
C PHE A 119 -13.90 -0.28 -0.05
N TYR A 120 -14.25 -0.76 -1.25
CA TYR A 120 -13.29 -0.79 -2.36
C TYR A 120 -12.86 0.61 -2.79
N ALA A 121 -13.77 1.57 -2.82
CA ALA A 121 -13.45 2.97 -3.13
C ALA A 121 -12.46 3.54 -2.09
N SER A 122 -12.69 3.30 -0.79
CA SER A 122 -11.77 3.72 0.29
C SER A 122 -10.41 3.05 0.19
N LEU A 123 -10.38 1.75 -0.14
CA LEU A 123 -9.15 0.99 -0.32
C LEU A 123 -8.34 1.54 -1.51
N TYR A 124 -8.97 1.77 -2.65
CA TYR A 124 -8.30 2.37 -3.82
C TYR A 124 -7.80 3.78 -3.55
N ALA A 125 -8.60 4.62 -2.87
CA ALA A 125 -8.18 5.95 -2.49
C ALA A 125 -6.96 5.90 -1.57
N ALA A 126 -6.95 5.04 -0.56
CA ALA A 126 -5.80 4.87 0.33
C ALA A 126 -4.53 4.41 -0.42
N VAL A 127 -4.67 3.44 -1.32
CA VAL A 127 -3.58 2.92 -2.15
C VAL A 127 -3.02 4.02 -3.06
N LEU A 128 -3.89 4.82 -3.70
CA LEU A 128 -3.48 5.93 -4.56
C LEU A 128 -2.75 7.03 -3.78
N PHE A 129 -3.21 7.39 -2.58
CA PHE A 129 -2.53 8.37 -1.74
C PHE A 129 -1.13 7.91 -1.33
N ILE A 130 -0.97 6.63 -0.97
CA ILE A 130 0.35 6.07 -0.64
C ILE A 130 1.26 6.04 -1.87
N TYR A 131 0.72 5.68 -3.06
CA TYR A 131 1.48 5.70 -4.30
C TYR A 131 1.92 7.12 -4.68
N MET A 132 1.03 8.11 -4.55
CA MET A 132 1.34 9.52 -4.77
C MET A 132 2.51 9.98 -3.88
N ARG A 133 2.51 9.58 -2.61
CA ARG A 133 3.63 9.85 -1.69
C ARG A 133 4.94 9.22 -2.17
N ILE A 134 4.92 7.97 -2.62
CA ILE A 134 6.12 7.29 -3.15
C ILE A 134 6.66 8.04 -4.37
N CYS A 135 5.78 8.45 -5.29
CA CYS A 135 6.17 9.24 -6.47
C CYS A 135 6.75 10.61 -6.09
N PHE A 136 6.18 11.27 -5.08
CA PHE A 136 6.70 12.54 -4.58
C PHE A 136 8.12 12.38 -4.03
N ARG A 137 8.36 11.39 -3.17
CA ARG A 137 9.71 11.07 -2.64
C ARG A 137 10.71 10.75 -3.74
N LEU A 138 10.27 10.03 -4.76
CA LEU A 138 11.09 9.72 -5.92
C LEU A 138 11.47 11.01 -6.67
N ALA A 139 10.52 11.90 -6.93
CA ALA A 139 10.74 13.15 -7.62
C ALA A 139 11.64 14.10 -6.81
N GLU A 140 11.44 14.19 -5.49
CA GLU A 140 12.27 14.96 -4.57
C GLU A 140 13.73 14.49 -4.61
N THR A 141 13.95 13.18 -4.49
CA THR A 141 15.31 12.60 -4.53
C THR A 141 15.97 12.72 -5.90
N ALA A 142 15.18 12.66 -6.99
CA ALA A 142 15.68 12.79 -8.34
C ALA A 142 16.16 14.22 -8.67
N GLN A 143 15.56 15.26 -8.06
CA GLN A 143 16.01 16.65 -8.19
C GLN A 143 17.32 16.93 -7.44
N GLY A 144 17.73 16.02 -6.55
CA GLY A 144 18.91 16.19 -5.70
C GLY A 144 18.66 17.07 -4.49
N LEU A 145 19.71 17.24 -3.69
CA LEU A 145 19.64 17.87 -2.37
C LEU A 145 19.47 19.40 -2.38
N GLU A 146 19.64 20.04 -3.54
CA GLU A 146 19.44 21.48 -3.76
C GLU A 146 18.13 21.77 -4.55
N GLY A 147 17.25 20.76 -4.71
CA GLY A 147 16.02 20.90 -5.45
C GLY A 147 15.01 21.82 -4.77
N GLU A 148 14.21 22.57 -5.58
CA GLU A 148 13.17 23.48 -5.10
C GLU A 148 12.13 22.77 -4.22
N LEU A 149 11.84 21.50 -4.46
CA LEU A 149 10.87 20.72 -3.68
C LEU A 149 11.31 20.51 -2.22
N GLN A 150 12.62 20.45 -1.95
CA GLN A 150 13.17 20.29 -0.61
C GLN A 150 13.28 21.61 0.15
N SER A 151 13.36 22.74 -0.56
CA SER A 151 13.50 24.08 0.05
C SER A 151 12.16 24.66 0.58
N HIS A 152 11.02 24.15 0.11
CA HIS A 152 9.70 24.61 0.53
C HIS A 152 9.05 23.67 1.55
N GLU A 153 9.09 24.03 2.84
CA GLU A 153 8.49 23.26 3.95
C GLU A 153 7.00 22.92 3.74
N VAL A 154 6.27 23.77 3.02
CA VAL A 154 4.83 23.58 2.73
C VAL A 154 4.60 22.39 1.83
N TYR A 155 5.43 22.17 0.82
CA TYR A 155 5.31 21.00 -0.08
C TYR A 155 5.68 19.71 0.66
N PHE A 156 6.73 19.75 1.47
CA PHE A 156 7.15 18.65 2.31
C PHE A 156 6.01 18.22 3.27
N GLY A 157 5.45 19.16 4.04
CA GLY A 157 4.38 18.86 4.98
C GLY A 157 3.11 18.36 4.30
N THR A 158 2.71 18.96 3.16
CA THR A 158 1.45 18.64 2.50
C THR A 158 1.51 17.35 1.70
N LEU A 159 2.58 17.11 0.96
CA LEU A 159 2.71 15.94 0.07
C LEU A 159 3.34 14.72 0.74
N GLU A 160 4.05 14.89 1.84
CA GLU A 160 4.65 13.80 2.62
C GLU A 160 3.69 13.25 3.68
N PHE A 161 3.06 14.11 4.50
CA PHE A 161 2.26 13.68 5.65
C PHE A 161 0.76 13.55 5.34
N MET A 162 0.16 14.50 4.60
CA MET A 162 -1.28 14.49 4.35
C MET A 162 -1.77 13.23 3.64
N PRO A 163 -1.10 12.70 2.59
CA PRO A 163 -1.55 11.48 1.95
C PRO A 163 -1.59 10.28 2.89
N VAL A 164 -0.61 10.18 3.81
CA VAL A 164 -0.54 9.08 4.78
C VAL A 164 -1.66 9.19 5.81
N VAL A 165 -1.91 10.39 6.33
CA VAL A 165 -2.99 10.65 7.30
C VAL A 165 -4.36 10.34 6.68
N ILE A 166 -4.60 10.78 5.44
CA ILE A 166 -5.84 10.50 4.72
C ILE A 166 -6.00 9.01 4.47
N ALA A 167 -4.95 8.32 4.02
CA ALA A 167 -4.98 6.88 3.80
C ALA A 167 -5.28 6.12 5.10
N LEU A 168 -4.66 6.52 6.21
CA LEU A 168 -4.92 5.95 7.53
C LEU A 168 -6.36 6.18 7.98
N ALA A 169 -6.87 7.40 7.85
CA ALA A 169 -8.25 7.75 8.21
C ALA A 169 -9.27 6.94 7.39
N LEU A 170 -9.01 6.76 6.08
CA LEU A 170 -9.85 5.94 5.21
C LEU A 170 -9.84 4.46 5.64
N LEU A 171 -8.69 3.88 5.92
CA LEU A 171 -8.57 2.48 6.36
C LEU A 171 -9.12 2.26 7.77
N ALA A 172 -9.00 3.24 8.67
CA ALA A 172 -9.57 3.18 10.01
C ALA A 172 -11.10 3.35 10.00
N GLY A 173 -11.63 4.27 9.19
CA GLY A 173 -13.06 4.51 9.05
C GLY A 173 -13.80 3.32 8.44
N TRP A 174 -13.23 2.74 7.41
CA TRP A 174 -13.76 1.53 6.74
C TRP A 174 -12.92 0.30 7.09
N HIS A 175 -12.87 -0.04 8.38
CA HIS A 175 -12.08 -1.17 8.86
C HIS A 175 -12.52 -2.47 8.18
N PRO A 176 -11.60 -3.22 7.52
CA PRO A 176 -11.93 -4.41 6.72
C PRO A 176 -12.67 -5.48 7.54
N GLY A 177 -12.33 -5.65 8.81
CA GLY A 177 -12.99 -6.60 9.70
C GLY A 177 -14.49 -6.32 9.90
N ARG A 178 -14.88 -5.04 9.99
CA ARG A 178 -16.31 -4.66 10.12
C ARG A 178 -17.07 -4.83 8.80
N CYS A 179 -16.47 -4.49 7.68
CA CYS A 179 -17.10 -4.58 6.38
C CYS A 179 -17.28 -6.04 5.95
N ILE A 180 -16.27 -6.90 6.14
CA ILE A 180 -16.30 -8.31 5.78
C ILE A 180 -17.26 -9.09 6.70
N ALA A 181 -17.23 -8.86 8.03
CA ALA A 181 -18.15 -9.49 8.97
C ALA A 181 -19.62 -9.14 8.67
N ARG A 182 -19.90 -7.90 8.28
CA ARG A 182 -21.25 -7.48 7.87
C ARG A 182 -21.69 -8.15 6.57
N GLY A 183 -20.77 -8.34 5.61
CA GLY A 183 -21.05 -9.01 4.34
C GLY A 183 -21.31 -10.51 4.53
N SER A 184 -20.54 -11.22 5.35
CA SER A 184 -20.74 -12.64 5.62
C SER A 184 -22.08 -12.91 6.29
N ASN A 185 -22.47 -12.09 7.30
CA ASN A 185 -23.77 -12.21 7.95
C ASN A 185 -24.96 -12.00 7.00
N ILE A 186 -24.82 -11.09 6.00
CA ILE A 186 -25.86 -10.85 5.00
C ILE A 186 -26.00 -12.05 4.04
N LEU A 187 -24.87 -12.65 3.64
CA LEU A 187 -24.87 -13.83 2.76
C LEU A 187 -25.46 -15.06 3.46
N GLU A 188 -25.10 -15.28 4.72
CA GLU A 188 -25.63 -16.36 5.55
C GLU A 188 -27.14 -16.23 5.76
N LYS A 189 -27.62 -15.01 6.01
CA LYS A 189 -29.05 -14.72 6.14
C LYS A 189 -29.84 -14.91 4.83
N LYS A 190 -29.23 -14.63 3.67
CA LYS A 190 -29.84 -14.90 2.36
C LYS A 190 -29.93 -16.39 2.09
N ARG A 191 -28.85 -17.13 2.36
CA ARG A 191 -28.80 -18.58 2.18
C ARG A 191 -29.81 -19.32 3.07
N GLY A 192 -29.93 -18.95 4.33
CA GLY A 192 -30.95 -19.52 5.24
C GLY A 192 -32.39 -19.20 4.81
N LYS A 193 -32.64 -18.03 4.15
CA LYS A 193 -33.95 -17.73 3.58
C LYS A 193 -34.27 -18.51 2.30
N GLU A 194 -33.27 -18.83 1.48
CA GLU A 194 -33.41 -19.65 0.27
C GLU A 194 -33.65 -21.12 0.62
N GLU A 195 -32.95 -21.64 1.63
CA GLU A 195 -33.16 -23.00 2.17
C GLU A 195 -34.55 -23.16 2.78
N ALA A 196 -35.02 -22.14 3.53
CA ALA A 196 -36.39 -22.13 4.10
C ALA A 196 -37.50 -22.01 3.05
N ARG A 197 -37.20 -21.42 1.88
CA ARG A 197 -38.16 -21.34 0.73
C ARG A 197 -38.14 -22.58 -0.14
N GLY A 198 -36.98 -23.26 -0.26
CA GLY A 198 -36.86 -24.49 -1.07
C GLY A 198 -37.30 -25.76 -0.35
N GLY A 199 -37.44 -25.77 0.96
CA GLY A 199 -37.91 -26.91 1.76
C GLY A 199 -39.42 -27.02 1.96
N GLY A 200 -40.20 -26.21 1.25
CA GLY A 200 -41.66 -26.16 1.34
C GLY A 200 -42.41 -26.77 0.15
N VAL A 201 -41.81 -27.79 -0.55
CA VAL A 201 -42.47 -28.57 -1.61
C VAL A 201 -42.50 -30.04 -1.21
#